data_4e541ca374ee6bd8dbd273b2a478bfb0
#
_entry.id   4e541ca374ee6bd8dbd273b2a478bfb0
#
_cell.length_a   1.000
_cell.length_b   1.000
_cell.length_c   1.000
_cell.angle_alpha   90.00
_cell.angle_beta   90.00
_cell.angle_gamma   90.00
#
_symmetry.space_group_name_H-M   'P 1'
#
loop_
_entity.id
_entity.type
_entity.pdbx_description
1 polymer ?
#
loop_
_entity_poly.entity_id
_entity_poly.type
_entity_poly.pdbx_seq_one_letter_code
_entity_poly.pdbx_strand_id
1 'polypeptide(L)'
;MTSSAGQRISCNVVETRLNDVARIFNIQRYSLNDGEGIRTVVFFKGCPHLCPWCANPESISGKIQTVRREAKCLHCAKCLRDADECPSGAFERIGRDISLDALEREVMKDDIFFRTSGGGVTLSGGEVLMQAEFATRFLQRLRLWGVSCAIETAGDAPASKLLPLAKLCDEVLFDLKIMDATQARDVVKMNLPRVLENLRLLVSEGVNVIPRLPLIPGFTLSRENMQQALDVLIPLNIRQIHLLPFHQYGEPKYRLLGKTWSMKDVAAPSSADVATMREMAERAGFQVTVGG
;
A
#
# COMPACT_ATOMS: atom_id res chain seq x y z
N MET A 1 -60.04 -12.24 8.55
CA MET A 1 -58.92 -12.01 9.47
C MET A 1 -57.65 -12.12 8.69
N THR A 2 -57.15 -11.00 8.22
CA THR A 2 -55.97 -10.88 7.37
C THR A 2 -54.79 -10.50 8.19
N SER A 3 -53.79 -11.36 8.30
CA SER A 3 -52.51 -11.09 8.96
C SER A 3 -51.53 -10.50 7.93
N SER A 4 -51.10 -9.29 8.18
CA SER A 4 -50.12 -8.54 7.41
C SER A 4 -48.69 -9.05 7.68
N ALA A 5 -48.03 -9.55 6.64
CA ALA A 5 -46.59 -9.76 6.65
C ALA A 5 -45.89 -8.40 6.44
N GLY A 6 -45.44 -7.79 7.51
CA GLY A 6 -44.66 -6.54 7.49
C GLY A 6 -43.23 -6.77 7.04
N GLN A 7 -42.82 -6.01 6.08
CA GLN A 7 -41.53 -5.93 5.43
C GLN A 7 -40.36 -5.68 6.40
N ARG A 8 -39.38 -6.60 6.41
CA ARG A 8 -38.03 -6.36 6.92
C ARG A 8 -37.05 -6.24 5.75
N ILE A 9 -37.10 -5.15 5.01
CA ILE A 9 -36.21 -4.94 3.83
C ILE A 9 -35.22 -3.77 4.03
N SER A 10 -35.22 -3.06 5.14
CA SER A 10 -34.48 -1.78 5.20
C SER A 10 -33.04 -1.84 5.74
N CYS A 11 -32.62 -2.90 6.43
CA CYS A 11 -31.29 -2.90 7.06
C CYS A 11 -30.15 -3.30 6.12
N ASN A 12 -30.36 -4.27 5.23
CA ASN A 12 -29.30 -4.78 4.36
C ASN A 12 -28.87 -3.82 3.24
N VAL A 13 -29.76 -2.93 2.81
CA VAL A 13 -29.48 -1.97 1.70
C VAL A 13 -28.61 -0.81 2.16
N VAL A 14 -28.68 -0.41 3.43
CA VAL A 14 -27.87 0.69 3.99
C VAL A 14 -26.46 0.21 4.32
N GLU A 15 -26.27 -0.98 4.88
CA GLU A 15 -24.95 -1.56 5.11
C GLU A 15 -24.21 -1.84 3.79
N THR A 16 -24.90 -2.33 2.77
CA THR A 16 -24.33 -2.57 1.44
C THR A 16 -23.79 -1.27 0.82
N ARG A 17 -24.47 -0.14 1.02
CA ARG A 17 -24.03 1.17 0.48
C ARG A 17 -22.83 1.76 1.18
N LEU A 18 -22.67 1.59 2.49
CA LEU A 18 -21.50 2.09 3.24
C LEU A 18 -20.21 1.38 2.83
N ASN A 19 -20.29 0.10 2.50
CA ASN A 19 -19.13 -0.71 2.09
C ASN A 19 -18.76 -0.55 0.60
N ASP A 20 -19.55 0.16 -0.20
CA ASP A 20 -19.30 0.42 -1.63
C ASP A 20 -18.50 1.70 -1.89
N VAL A 21 -17.96 2.30 -0.85
CA VAL A 21 -17.14 3.52 -0.93
C VAL A 21 -15.80 3.29 -0.24
N ALA A 22 -14.71 3.63 -0.93
CA ALA A 22 -13.38 3.66 -0.36
C ALA A 22 -12.84 5.09 -0.29
N ARG A 23 -11.90 5.30 0.62
CA ARG A 23 -11.10 6.51 0.68
C ARG A 23 -9.73 6.28 0.08
N ILE A 24 -9.46 6.95 -1.02
CA ILE A 24 -8.18 6.93 -1.73
C ILE A 24 -7.54 8.31 -1.70
N PHE A 25 -6.23 8.40 -1.92
CA PHE A 25 -5.57 9.71 -2.07
C PHE A 25 -4.89 9.89 -3.42
N ASN A 26 -4.62 8.83 -4.14
CA ASN A 26 -4.00 8.91 -5.46
C ASN A 26 -4.41 7.73 -6.34
N ILE A 27 -4.33 7.93 -7.66
CA ILE A 27 -4.32 6.88 -8.69
C ILE A 27 -3.14 7.21 -9.59
N GLN A 28 -2.14 6.33 -9.60
CA GLN A 28 -0.93 6.47 -10.40
C GLN A 28 -1.03 5.53 -11.60
N ARG A 29 -0.84 6.09 -12.79
CA ARG A 29 -0.85 5.34 -14.04
C ARG A 29 0.57 5.02 -14.50
N TYR A 30 0.71 4.04 -15.35
CA TYR A 30 1.98 3.65 -15.98
C TYR A 30 3.07 3.26 -14.98
N SER A 31 2.71 2.61 -13.88
CA SER A 31 3.72 2.04 -13.00
C SER A 31 4.32 0.78 -13.61
N LEU A 32 5.65 0.65 -13.50
CA LEU A 32 6.44 -0.47 -14.01
C LEU A 32 7.10 -1.27 -12.87
N ASN A 33 6.90 -0.86 -11.62
CA ASN A 33 7.60 -1.40 -10.47
C ASN A 33 6.66 -1.97 -9.39
N ASP A 34 5.35 -1.89 -9.59
CA ASP A 34 4.35 -2.30 -8.61
C ASP A 34 3.64 -3.61 -9.05
N GLY A 35 4.40 -4.54 -9.62
CA GLY A 35 3.97 -5.82 -10.15
C GLY A 35 4.29 -5.97 -11.64
N GLU A 36 3.90 -7.11 -12.22
CA GLU A 36 4.21 -7.44 -13.61
C GLU A 36 3.44 -6.56 -14.61
N GLY A 37 4.10 -6.17 -15.70
CA GLY A 37 3.54 -5.36 -16.79
C GLY A 37 3.31 -3.89 -16.41
N ILE A 38 2.54 -3.17 -17.23
CA ILE A 38 2.16 -1.77 -16.97
C ILE A 38 0.94 -1.77 -16.04
N ARG A 39 1.04 -1.07 -14.90
CA ARG A 39 0.00 -1.11 -13.88
C ARG A 39 -0.58 0.27 -13.57
N THR A 40 -1.83 0.27 -13.18
CA THR A 40 -2.44 1.41 -12.49
C THR A 40 -2.49 1.11 -11.00
N VAL A 41 -1.85 1.96 -10.21
CA VAL A 41 -1.78 1.81 -8.75
C VAL A 41 -2.84 2.69 -8.10
N VAL A 42 -3.69 2.08 -7.28
CA VAL A 42 -4.70 2.78 -6.47
C VAL A 42 -4.21 2.89 -5.03
N PHE A 43 -4.02 4.12 -4.54
CA PHE A 43 -3.49 4.39 -3.21
C PHE A 43 -4.60 4.69 -2.21
N PHE A 44 -4.84 3.73 -1.32
CA PHE A 44 -5.82 3.85 -0.22
C PHE A 44 -5.30 4.70 0.94
N LYS A 45 -6.22 5.40 1.64
CA LYS A 45 -5.92 6.11 2.89
C LYS A 45 -6.22 5.24 4.11
N GLY A 46 -5.37 5.41 5.11
CA GLY A 46 -5.37 4.66 6.36
C GLY A 46 -4.18 3.70 6.42
N CYS A 47 -3.34 3.85 7.43
CA CYS A 47 -2.26 2.92 7.74
C CYS A 47 -2.11 2.83 9.26
N PRO A 48 -2.06 1.62 9.83
CA PRO A 48 -1.84 1.45 11.27
C PRO A 48 -0.36 1.62 11.65
N HIS A 49 0.54 1.61 10.65
CA HIS A 49 1.98 1.69 10.87
C HIS A 49 2.49 3.12 10.86
N LEU A 50 3.59 3.35 11.60
CA LEU A 50 4.26 4.64 11.75
C LEU A 50 5.73 4.56 11.32
N CYS A 51 5.97 4.03 10.12
CA CYS A 51 7.33 3.87 9.59
C CYS A 51 8.03 5.23 9.48
N PRO A 52 9.19 5.44 10.13
CA PRO A 52 9.94 6.70 10.05
C PRO A 52 10.32 7.10 8.62
N TRP A 53 10.49 6.12 7.74
CA TRP A 53 10.85 6.28 6.33
C TRP A 53 9.68 6.28 5.36
N CYS A 54 8.44 6.45 5.83
CA CYS A 54 7.25 6.33 4.98
C CYS A 54 7.29 7.33 3.82
N ALA A 55 7.26 6.85 2.58
CA ALA A 55 7.24 7.69 1.39
C ALA A 55 5.87 8.35 1.13
N ASN A 56 4.81 7.86 1.79
CA ASN A 56 3.43 8.32 1.62
C ASN A 56 2.79 8.73 2.95
N PRO A 57 3.32 9.75 3.67
CA PRO A 57 2.79 10.16 4.98
C PRO A 57 1.35 10.66 4.92
N GLU A 58 0.88 11.09 3.74
CA GLU A 58 -0.50 11.47 3.46
C GLU A 58 -1.48 10.29 3.54
N SER A 59 -0.98 9.08 3.43
CA SER A 59 -1.79 7.86 3.53
C SER A 59 -2.08 7.45 4.97
N ILE A 60 -1.23 7.84 5.94
CA ILE A 60 -1.31 7.35 7.33
C ILE A 60 -2.67 7.66 7.95
N SER A 61 -3.13 8.91 7.79
CA SER A 61 -4.48 9.28 8.27
C SER A 61 -5.55 8.75 7.32
N GLY A 62 -6.53 8.02 7.85
CA GLY A 62 -7.73 7.63 7.10
C GLY A 62 -8.70 8.78 6.82
N LYS A 63 -8.44 10.00 7.33
CA LYS A 63 -9.30 11.17 7.12
C LYS A 63 -8.88 11.96 5.88
N ILE A 64 -9.82 12.60 5.20
CA ILE A 64 -9.52 13.62 4.19
C ILE A 64 -8.85 14.80 4.92
N GLN A 65 -7.74 15.29 4.39
CA GLN A 65 -6.94 16.36 4.99
C GLN A 65 -6.89 17.55 4.04
N THR A 66 -7.05 18.74 4.57
CA THR A 66 -6.79 19.98 3.82
C THR A 66 -5.37 20.45 4.10
N VAL A 67 -4.59 20.69 3.06
CA VAL A 67 -3.22 21.18 3.12
C VAL A 67 -3.08 22.48 2.34
N ARG A 68 -2.05 23.27 2.65
CA ARG A 68 -1.74 24.51 1.93
C ARG A 68 -0.40 24.38 1.20
N ARG A 69 -0.42 24.57 -0.12
CA ARG A 69 0.81 24.73 -0.90
C ARG A 69 1.26 26.21 -0.83
N GLU A 70 2.28 26.44 -0.05
CA GLU A 70 2.76 27.79 0.20
C GLU A 70 3.13 28.55 -1.09
N ALA A 71 3.76 27.85 -2.05
CA ALA A 71 4.13 28.42 -3.34
C ALA A 71 2.96 28.93 -4.20
N LYS A 72 1.73 28.48 -3.92
CA LYS A 72 0.52 28.94 -4.61
C LYS A 72 -0.26 29.99 -3.79
N CYS A 73 0.13 30.22 -2.54
CA CYS A 73 -0.64 31.07 -1.63
C CYS A 73 -0.50 32.55 -1.95
N LEU A 74 -1.64 33.26 -2.13
CA LEU A 74 -1.71 34.68 -2.35
C LEU A 74 -1.72 35.53 -1.07
N HIS A 75 -1.68 34.86 0.10
CA HIS A 75 -1.74 35.52 1.42
C HIS A 75 -2.92 36.51 1.56
N CYS A 76 -4.11 36.10 1.11
CA CYS A 76 -5.32 36.91 1.13
C CYS A 76 -5.63 37.46 2.54
N ALA A 77 -6.07 38.70 2.64
CA ALA A 77 -6.43 39.35 3.90
C ALA A 77 -7.55 38.62 4.66
N LYS A 78 -8.50 38.00 3.93
CA LYS A 78 -9.52 37.08 4.48
C LYS A 78 -9.31 35.69 3.86
N CYS A 79 -8.69 34.80 4.62
CA CYS A 79 -8.44 33.42 4.19
C CYS A 79 -9.41 32.45 4.89
N LEU A 80 -10.27 31.78 4.13
CA LEU A 80 -11.22 30.81 4.64
C LEU A 80 -10.57 29.44 4.92
N ARG A 81 -9.33 29.21 4.46
CA ARG A 81 -8.57 27.96 4.62
C ARG A 81 -9.32 26.74 4.07
N ASP A 82 -10.11 26.95 3.05
CA ASP A 82 -10.91 25.91 2.39
C ASP A 82 -10.43 25.71 0.93
N ALA A 83 -10.46 24.47 0.46
CA ALA A 83 -9.96 24.10 -0.85
C ALA A 83 -10.89 24.58 -1.98
N ASP A 84 -12.20 24.62 -1.74
CA ASP A 84 -13.19 25.05 -2.74
C ASP A 84 -13.25 26.58 -2.83
N GLU A 85 -12.94 27.30 -1.74
CA GLU A 85 -13.00 28.74 -1.63
C GLU A 85 -11.65 29.43 -1.93
N CYS A 86 -10.58 28.68 -2.14
CA CYS A 86 -9.25 29.23 -2.36
C CYS A 86 -9.05 29.67 -3.82
N PRO A 87 -8.97 30.98 -4.13
CA PRO A 87 -8.92 31.48 -5.51
C PRO A 87 -7.64 31.08 -6.26
N SER A 88 -6.55 30.77 -5.56
CA SER A 88 -5.29 30.35 -6.16
C SER A 88 -5.11 28.82 -6.20
N GLY A 89 -6.06 28.05 -5.63
CA GLY A 89 -5.89 26.60 -5.45
C GLY A 89 -4.72 26.25 -4.53
N ALA A 90 -4.30 27.16 -3.62
CA ALA A 90 -3.26 26.86 -2.65
C ALA A 90 -3.71 25.85 -1.60
N PHE A 91 -4.99 25.84 -1.25
CA PHE A 91 -5.56 24.80 -0.42
C PHE A 91 -6.01 23.62 -1.28
N GLU A 92 -5.59 22.42 -0.90
CA GLU A 92 -5.91 21.18 -1.61
C GLU A 92 -6.41 20.13 -0.61
N ARG A 93 -7.36 19.30 -1.04
CA ARG A 93 -7.78 18.13 -0.27
C ARG A 93 -6.93 16.92 -0.63
N ILE A 94 -6.32 16.30 0.38
CA ILE A 94 -5.64 15.01 0.23
C ILE A 94 -6.59 13.91 0.67
N GLY A 95 -7.01 13.13 -0.30
CA GLY A 95 -7.98 12.07 -0.15
C GLY A 95 -9.36 12.46 -0.68
N ARG A 96 -10.06 11.47 -1.14
CA ARG A 96 -11.46 11.54 -1.61
C ARG A 96 -12.14 10.21 -1.42
N ASP A 97 -13.43 10.26 -1.24
CA ASP A 97 -14.26 9.07 -1.27
C ASP A 97 -14.61 8.72 -2.71
N ILE A 98 -14.57 7.44 -3.04
CA ILE A 98 -14.85 6.93 -4.38
C ILE A 98 -15.67 5.64 -4.30
N SER A 99 -16.73 5.54 -5.10
CA SER A 99 -17.53 4.32 -5.19
C SER A 99 -16.86 3.24 -6.05
N LEU A 100 -17.26 1.97 -5.86
CA LEU A 100 -16.81 0.85 -6.69
C LEU A 100 -16.96 1.13 -8.18
N ASP A 101 -18.12 1.61 -8.61
CA ASP A 101 -18.41 1.89 -10.03
C ASP A 101 -17.54 3.03 -10.58
N ALA A 102 -17.29 4.06 -9.77
CA ALA A 102 -16.46 5.19 -10.19
C ALA A 102 -14.98 4.77 -10.29
N LEU A 103 -14.50 3.96 -9.34
CA LEU A 103 -13.12 3.48 -9.36
C LEU A 103 -12.88 2.52 -10.52
N GLU A 104 -13.82 1.60 -10.78
CA GLU A 104 -13.75 0.68 -11.91
C GLU A 104 -13.68 1.45 -13.24
N ARG A 105 -14.59 2.39 -13.47
CA ARG A 105 -14.53 3.24 -14.68
C ARG A 105 -13.22 4.02 -14.81
N GLU A 106 -12.63 4.43 -13.69
CA GLU A 106 -11.38 5.21 -13.70
C GLU A 106 -10.20 4.35 -14.11
N VAL A 107 -10.05 3.14 -13.54
CA VAL A 107 -8.91 2.25 -13.86
C VAL A 107 -9.06 1.59 -15.22
N MET A 108 -10.29 1.29 -15.65
CA MET A 108 -10.55 0.67 -16.96
C MET A 108 -10.25 1.60 -18.15
N LYS A 109 -9.98 2.88 -17.91
CA LYS A 109 -9.41 3.78 -18.97
C LYS A 109 -8.04 3.29 -19.45
N ASP A 110 -7.35 2.47 -18.66
CA ASP A 110 -6.01 1.96 -18.95
C ASP A 110 -6.02 0.51 -19.50
N ASP A 111 -7.21 -0.07 -19.78
CA ASP A 111 -7.38 -1.46 -20.22
C ASP A 111 -6.48 -1.84 -21.39
N ILE A 112 -6.27 -0.93 -22.35
CA ILE A 112 -5.39 -1.17 -23.49
C ILE A 112 -3.95 -1.49 -23.05
N PHE A 113 -3.44 -0.82 -22.00
CA PHE A 113 -2.09 -1.06 -21.48
C PHE A 113 -2.03 -2.37 -20.71
N PHE A 114 -3.09 -2.71 -19.98
CA PHE A 114 -3.17 -3.99 -19.28
C PHE A 114 -3.10 -5.16 -20.25
N ARG A 115 -3.90 -5.13 -21.30
CA ARG A 115 -3.94 -6.20 -22.32
C ARG A 115 -2.66 -6.35 -23.11
N THR A 116 -1.98 -5.23 -23.41
CA THR A 116 -0.76 -5.26 -24.24
C THR A 116 0.50 -5.62 -23.47
N SER A 117 0.52 -5.42 -22.14
CA SER A 117 1.72 -5.66 -21.31
C SER A 117 1.59 -6.86 -20.36
N GLY A 118 0.40 -7.46 -20.25
CA GLY A 118 0.10 -8.42 -19.19
C GLY A 118 -0.06 -7.78 -17.80
N GLY A 119 -0.09 -6.45 -17.73
CA GLY A 119 -0.24 -5.68 -16.50
C GLY A 119 -1.69 -5.62 -15.98
N GLY A 120 -1.96 -4.66 -15.10
CA GLY A 120 -3.28 -4.55 -14.49
C GLY A 120 -3.35 -3.51 -13.37
N VAL A 121 -4.02 -3.85 -12.29
CA VAL A 121 -4.25 -2.94 -11.17
C VAL A 121 -3.53 -3.44 -9.91
N THR A 122 -2.81 -2.52 -9.25
CA THR A 122 -2.21 -2.77 -7.92
C THR A 122 -2.90 -1.90 -6.89
N LEU A 123 -3.33 -2.50 -5.79
CA LEU A 123 -3.87 -1.79 -4.64
C LEU A 123 -2.77 -1.57 -3.60
N SER A 124 -2.50 -0.32 -3.29
CA SER A 124 -1.42 0.13 -2.42
C SER A 124 -1.89 1.31 -1.53
N GLY A 125 -0.97 2.15 -1.08
CA GLY A 125 -1.26 3.41 -0.39
C GLY A 125 -0.73 3.48 1.02
N GLY A 126 -1.64 3.43 2.00
CA GLY A 126 -1.30 3.20 3.39
C GLY A 126 -1.17 1.71 3.66
N GLU A 127 -2.25 1.09 4.13
CA GLU A 127 -2.38 -0.35 4.24
C GLU A 127 -3.74 -0.75 3.64
N VAL A 128 -3.72 -1.51 2.55
CA VAL A 128 -4.94 -1.91 1.83
C VAL A 128 -5.91 -2.68 2.73
N LEU A 129 -5.40 -3.43 3.70
CA LEU A 129 -6.19 -4.23 4.64
C LEU A 129 -7.04 -3.39 5.59
N MET A 130 -6.79 -2.07 5.68
CA MET A 130 -7.68 -1.15 6.40
C MET A 130 -9.04 -0.99 5.72
N GLN A 131 -9.11 -1.26 4.41
CA GLN A 131 -10.32 -1.21 3.60
C GLN A 131 -10.54 -2.53 2.83
N ALA A 132 -10.21 -3.66 3.47
CA ALA A 132 -10.17 -4.99 2.85
C ALA A 132 -11.48 -5.41 2.18
N GLU A 133 -12.63 -5.10 2.76
CA GLU A 133 -13.94 -5.46 2.19
C GLU A 133 -14.20 -4.78 0.85
N PHE A 134 -13.91 -3.47 0.76
CA PHE A 134 -14.00 -2.74 -0.50
C PHE A 134 -12.98 -3.28 -1.51
N ALA A 135 -11.73 -3.44 -1.08
CA ALA A 135 -10.65 -3.95 -1.93
C ALA A 135 -11.00 -5.32 -2.51
N THR A 136 -11.53 -6.24 -1.68
CA THR A 136 -11.95 -7.58 -2.14
C THR A 136 -13.03 -7.48 -3.22
N ARG A 137 -14.09 -6.68 -3.00
CA ARG A 137 -15.16 -6.50 -4.00
C ARG A 137 -14.66 -5.83 -5.27
N PHE A 138 -13.75 -4.88 -5.13
CA PHE A 138 -13.17 -4.22 -6.28
C PHE A 138 -12.32 -5.18 -7.13
N LEU A 139 -11.46 -6.00 -6.50
CA LEU A 139 -10.69 -7.01 -7.25
C LEU A 139 -11.60 -8.08 -7.87
N GLN A 140 -12.67 -8.50 -7.20
CA GLN A 140 -13.66 -9.42 -7.80
C GLN A 140 -14.23 -8.87 -9.12
N ARG A 141 -14.54 -7.56 -9.18
CA ARG A 141 -15.01 -6.92 -10.41
C ARG A 141 -13.95 -6.89 -11.50
N LEU A 142 -12.72 -6.51 -11.15
CA LEU A 142 -11.60 -6.50 -12.11
C LEU A 142 -11.30 -7.88 -12.69
N ARG A 143 -11.41 -8.93 -11.87
CA ARG A 143 -11.27 -10.33 -12.32
C ARG A 143 -12.31 -10.73 -13.35
N LEU A 144 -13.53 -10.22 -13.28
CA LEU A 144 -14.57 -10.46 -14.31
C LEU A 144 -14.18 -9.86 -15.68
N TRP A 145 -13.36 -8.81 -15.69
CA TRP A 145 -12.81 -8.21 -16.91
C TRP A 145 -11.50 -8.88 -17.38
N GLY A 146 -11.00 -9.86 -16.63
CA GLY A 146 -9.71 -10.50 -16.92
C GLY A 146 -8.50 -9.61 -16.64
N VAL A 147 -8.65 -8.58 -15.80
CA VAL A 147 -7.55 -7.68 -15.42
C VAL A 147 -6.68 -8.35 -14.35
N SER A 148 -5.37 -8.32 -14.55
CA SER A 148 -4.41 -8.79 -13.53
C SER A 148 -4.48 -7.90 -12.28
N CYS A 149 -4.47 -8.55 -11.12
CA CYS A 149 -4.62 -7.91 -9.82
C CYS A 149 -3.40 -8.15 -8.93
N ALA A 150 -2.92 -7.10 -8.27
CA ALA A 150 -1.89 -7.20 -7.25
C ALA A 150 -2.25 -6.34 -6.04
N ILE A 151 -1.67 -6.65 -4.90
CA ILE A 151 -1.73 -5.81 -3.70
C ILE A 151 -0.34 -5.61 -3.12
N GLU A 152 -0.15 -4.46 -2.49
CA GLU A 152 0.98 -4.17 -1.60
C GLU A 152 0.49 -4.13 -0.16
N THR A 153 1.10 -4.93 0.70
CA THR A 153 0.69 -5.02 2.11
C THR A 153 1.84 -5.40 3.02
N ALA A 154 1.80 -4.93 4.24
CA ALA A 154 2.65 -5.42 5.32
C ALA A 154 2.09 -6.72 5.95
N GLY A 155 0.90 -7.16 5.56
CA GLY A 155 0.28 -8.38 6.08
C GLY A 155 -0.13 -8.34 7.55
N ASP A 156 -0.10 -7.17 8.19
CA ASP A 156 -0.37 -7.02 9.62
C ASP A 156 -1.86 -6.79 9.93
N ALA A 157 -2.69 -7.77 9.58
CA ALA A 157 -4.12 -7.78 9.85
C ALA A 157 -4.61 -9.21 10.16
N PRO A 158 -5.84 -9.40 10.66
CA PRO A 158 -6.43 -10.74 10.78
C PRO A 158 -6.43 -11.49 9.45
N ALA A 159 -6.09 -12.77 9.46
CA ALA A 159 -6.06 -13.63 8.28
C ALA A 159 -7.40 -13.62 7.50
N SER A 160 -8.52 -13.47 8.21
CA SER A 160 -9.85 -13.36 7.62
C SER A 160 -10.05 -12.15 6.69
N LYS A 161 -9.23 -11.12 6.82
CA LYS A 161 -9.20 -9.95 5.92
C LYS A 161 -8.20 -10.13 4.79
N LEU A 162 -7.04 -10.70 5.10
CA LEU A 162 -5.93 -10.84 4.15
C LEU A 162 -6.17 -11.94 3.12
N LEU A 163 -6.52 -13.16 3.57
CA LEU A 163 -6.57 -14.33 2.70
C LEU A 163 -7.62 -14.23 1.58
N PRO A 164 -8.86 -13.78 1.82
CA PRO A 164 -9.84 -13.62 0.74
C PRO A 164 -9.41 -12.59 -0.32
N LEU A 165 -8.73 -11.52 0.09
CA LEU A 165 -8.20 -10.51 -0.81
C LEU A 165 -7.02 -11.05 -1.62
N ALA A 166 -6.06 -11.70 -0.95
CA ALA A 166 -4.85 -12.24 -1.57
C ALA A 166 -5.16 -13.34 -2.60
N LYS A 167 -6.19 -14.15 -2.39
CA LYS A 167 -6.65 -15.17 -3.34
C LYS A 167 -7.21 -14.63 -4.65
N LEU A 168 -7.52 -13.34 -4.72
CA LEU A 168 -7.94 -12.66 -5.95
C LEU A 168 -6.76 -12.07 -6.73
N CYS A 169 -5.57 -12.07 -6.15
CA CYS A 169 -4.37 -11.47 -6.72
C CYS A 169 -3.58 -12.51 -7.52
N ASP A 170 -3.00 -12.05 -8.63
CA ASP A 170 -1.99 -12.81 -9.39
C ASP A 170 -0.63 -12.74 -8.69
N GLU A 171 -0.40 -11.66 -7.92
CA GLU A 171 0.78 -11.48 -7.06
C GLU A 171 0.46 -10.63 -5.82
N VAL A 172 1.13 -10.93 -4.72
CA VAL A 172 1.09 -10.17 -3.47
C VAL A 172 2.48 -9.65 -3.15
N LEU A 173 2.67 -8.35 -3.26
CA LEU A 173 3.89 -7.65 -2.88
C LEU A 173 3.88 -7.47 -1.36
N PHE A 174 4.65 -8.31 -0.65
CA PHE A 174 4.56 -8.46 0.80
C PHE A 174 5.75 -7.82 1.51
N ASP A 175 5.52 -6.76 2.26
CA ASP A 175 6.58 -5.98 2.90
C ASP A 175 7.07 -6.62 4.20
N LEU A 176 8.30 -7.15 4.20
CA LEU A 176 9.04 -7.54 5.39
C LEU A 176 9.98 -6.40 5.81
N LYS A 177 9.67 -5.77 6.94
CA LYS A 177 10.37 -4.56 7.38
C LYS A 177 11.44 -4.91 8.44
N ILE A 178 11.17 -4.65 9.70
CA ILE A 178 12.07 -4.94 10.82
C ILE A 178 11.81 -6.37 11.29
N MET A 179 12.84 -7.21 11.36
CA MET A 179 12.74 -8.62 11.71
C MET A 179 12.93 -8.89 13.21
N ASP A 180 13.30 -7.90 14.01
CA ASP A 180 13.22 -7.94 15.47
C ASP A 180 11.81 -7.54 15.93
N ALA A 181 11.13 -8.40 16.69
CA ALA A 181 9.73 -8.20 17.10
C ALA A 181 9.54 -6.98 18.04
N THR A 182 10.52 -6.69 18.88
CA THR A 182 10.47 -5.55 19.80
C THR A 182 10.66 -4.25 19.03
N GLN A 183 11.64 -4.18 18.15
CA GLN A 183 11.86 -3.02 17.29
C GLN A 183 10.69 -2.83 16.32
N ALA A 184 10.16 -3.89 15.72
CA ALA A 184 9.00 -3.81 14.83
C ALA A 184 7.80 -3.19 15.54
N ARG A 185 7.51 -3.61 16.78
CA ARG A 185 6.45 -3.04 17.60
C ARG A 185 6.73 -1.58 17.97
N ASP A 186 7.92 -1.28 18.43
CA ASP A 186 8.25 0.02 19.04
C ASP A 186 8.48 1.10 17.98
N VAL A 187 9.10 0.78 16.86
CA VAL A 187 9.43 1.71 15.77
C VAL A 187 8.28 1.87 14.79
N VAL A 188 7.80 0.77 14.20
CA VAL A 188 6.81 0.83 13.10
C VAL A 188 5.39 0.45 13.54
N LYS A 189 5.17 0.11 14.80
CA LYS A 189 3.88 -0.34 15.36
C LYS A 189 3.34 -1.60 14.69
N MET A 190 4.23 -2.53 14.34
CA MET A 190 3.90 -3.77 13.63
C MET A 190 3.91 -4.97 14.58
N ASN A 191 2.96 -5.88 14.40
CA ASN A 191 2.95 -7.18 15.06
C ASN A 191 3.68 -8.20 14.16
N LEU A 192 5.01 -8.26 14.27
CA LEU A 192 5.83 -9.16 13.46
C LEU A 192 5.40 -10.63 13.54
N PRO A 193 5.09 -11.24 14.70
CA PRO A 193 4.60 -12.62 14.75
C PRO A 193 3.40 -12.85 13.82
N ARG A 194 2.40 -11.97 13.85
CA ARG A 194 1.23 -12.05 12.97
C ARG A 194 1.58 -11.89 11.49
N VAL A 195 2.51 -10.98 11.17
CA VAL A 195 3.00 -10.80 9.79
C VAL A 195 3.62 -12.10 9.27
N LEU A 196 4.48 -12.74 10.07
CA LEU A 196 5.15 -13.98 9.68
C LEU A 196 4.17 -15.17 9.60
N GLU A 197 3.18 -15.23 10.48
CA GLU A 197 2.11 -16.23 10.41
C GLU A 197 1.28 -16.06 9.12
N ASN A 198 0.89 -14.83 8.80
CA ASN A 198 0.16 -14.52 7.58
C ASN A 198 0.98 -14.82 6.31
N LEU A 199 2.27 -14.53 6.30
CA LEU A 199 3.15 -14.89 5.19
C LEU A 199 3.16 -16.40 4.96
N ARG A 200 3.33 -17.20 6.01
CA ARG A 200 3.29 -18.67 5.93
C ARG A 200 1.93 -19.17 5.43
N LEU A 201 0.85 -18.58 5.93
CA LEU A 201 -0.50 -18.90 5.49
C LEU A 201 -0.68 -18.65 4.00
N LEU A 202 -0.30 -17.47 3.50
CA LEU A 202 -0.44 -17.16 2.07
C LEU A 202 0.31 -18.16 1.20
N VAL A 203 1.54 -18.50 1.56
CA VAL A 203 2.34 -19.48 0.82
C VAL A 203 1.72 -20.87 0.87
N SER A 204 1.23 -21.32 2.04
CA SER A 204 0.56 -22.63 2.18
C SER A 204 -0.75 -22.72 1.40
N GLU A 205 -1.42 -21.60 1.17
CA GLU A 205 -2.64 -21.49 0.37
C GLU A 205 -2.37 -21.30 -1.15
N GLY A 206 -1.09 -21.38 -1.56
CA GLY A 206 -0.66 -21.29 -2.95
C GLY A 206 -0.71 -19.88 -3.55
N VAL A 207 -0.76 -18.83 -2.72
CA VAL A 207 -0.71 -17.44 -3.19
C VAL A 207 0.70 -17.12 -3.66
N ASN A 208 0.82 -16.48 -4.83
CA ASN A 208 2.10 -15.98 -5.33
C ASN A 208 2.52 -14.75 -4.52
N VAL A 209 3.48 -14.94 -3.61
CA VAL A 209 3.98 -13.88 -2.72
C VAL A 209 5.38 -13.47 -3.14
N ILE A 210 5.56 -12.18 -3.35
CA ILE A 210 6.86 -11.56 -3.61
C ILE A 210 7.25 -10.70 -2.41
N PRO A 211 8.14 -11.19 -1.52
CA PRO A 211 8.61 -10.41 -0.39
C PRO A 211 9.40 -9.18 -0.85
N ARG A 212 9.11 -8.04 -0.21
CA ARG A 212 9.84 -6.80 -0.40
C ARG A 212 10.55 -6.42 0.87
N LEU A 213 11.85 -6.17 0.77
CA LEU A 213 12.71 -5.82 1.90
C LEU A 213 13.22 -4.38 1.71
N PRO A 214 12.67 -3.41 2.47
CA PRO A 214 13.18 -2.05 2.44
C PRO A 214 14.58 -2.02 3.07
N LEU A 215 15.52 -1.35 2.39
CA LEU A 215 16.90 -1.16 2.85
C LEU A 215 17.04 0.24 3.44
N ILE A 216 16.72 0.37 4.73
CA ILE A 216 16.65 1.66 5.42
C ILE A 216 17.81 1.81 6.38
N PRO A 217 18.72 2.79 6.17
CA PRO A 217 19.84 3.04 7.08
C PRO A 217 19.37 3.30 8.52
N GLY A 218 20.02 2.66 9.46
CA GLY A 218 19.67 2.75 10.89
C GLY A 218 18.49 1.89 11.33
N PHE A 219 17.81 1.17 10.40
CA PHE A 219 16.67 0.32 10.74
C PHE A 219 16.78 -1.08 10.13
N THR A 220 16.67 -1.20 8.81
CA THR A 220 16.58 -2.51 8.13
C THR A 220 17.81 -2.83 7.28
N LEU A 221 18.64 -1.82 6.97
CA LEU A 221 19.89 -1.99 6.25
C LEU A 221 20.98 -2.53 7.20
N SER A 222 20.84 -3.78 7.59
CA SER A 222 21.87 -4.52 8.33
C SER A 222 21.94 -5.97 7.88
N ARG A 223 23.11 -6.59 8.05
CA ARG A 223 23.28 -8.02 7.74
C ARG A 223 22.39 -8.89 8.60
N GLU A 224 22.18 -8.52 9.86
CA GLU A 224 21.35 -9.23 10.83
C GLU A 224 19.89 -9.24 10.40
N ASN A 225 19.31 -8.07 10.05
CA ASN A 225 17.92 -7.98 9.57
C ASN A 225 17.73 -8.75 8.27
N MET A 226 18.68 -8.65 7.34
CA MET A 226 18.66 -9.40 6.08
C MET A 226 18.71 -10.91 6.36
N GLN A 227 19.65 -11.38 7.19
CA GLN A 227 19.77 -12.80 7.51
C GLN A 227 18.49 -13.35 8.15
N GLN A 228 17.91 -12.64 9.11
CA GLN A 228 16.64 -13.03 9.75
C GLN A 228 15.49 -13.11 8.73
N ALA A 229 15.45 -12.20 7.76
CA ALA A 229 14.44 -12.28 6.68
C ALA A 229 14.68 -13.51 5.81
N LEU A 230 15.91 -13.78 5.39
CA LEU A 230 16.26 -14.95 4.58
C LEU A 230 15.96 -16.26 5.31
N ASP A 231 16.26 -16.35 6.61
CA ASP A 231 15.96 -17.52 7.44
C ASP A 231 14.46 -17.86 7.50
N VAL A 232 13.61 -16.84 7.42
CA VAL A 232 12.15 -17.03 7.31
C VAL A 232 11.73 -17.45 5.90
N LEU A 233 12.34 -16.89 4.86
CA LEU A 233 11.91 -17.07 3.47
C LEU A 233 12.39 -18.38 2.84
N ILE A 234 13.60 -18.86 3.20
CA ILE A 234 14.18 -20.10 2.65
C ILE A 234 13.26 -21.31 2.84
N PRO A 235 12.73 -21.58 4.05
CA PRO A 235 11.84 -22.74 4.27
C PRO A 235 10.51 -22.65 3.51
N LEU A 236 10.10 -21.45 3.08
CA LEU A 236 8.86 -21.22 2.35
C LEU A 236 9.00 -21.46 0.84
N ASN A 237 10.20 -21.84 0.36
CA ASN A 237 10.48 -22.09 -1.05
C ASN A 237 10.12 -20.89 -1.97
N ILE A 238 10.17 -19.68 -1.44
CA ILE A 238 10.02 -18.45 -2.22
C ILE A 238 11.28 -18.27 -3.06
N ARG A 239 11.12 -17.90 -4.33
CA ARG A 239 12.24 -17.81 -5.29
C ARG A 239 12.68 -16.39 -5.58
N GLN A 240 11.79 -15.44 -5.42
CA GLN A 240 12.00 -14.05 -5.80
C GLN A 240 11.81 -13.12 -4.63
N ILE A 241 12.67 -12.10 -4.52
CA ILE A 241 12.52 -11.01 -3.55
C ILE A 241 12.85 -9.67 -4.20
N HIS A 242 12.26 -8.59 -3.68
CA HIS A 242 12.60 -7.23 -4.07
C HIS A 242 13.32 -6.51 -2.93
N LEU A 243 14.42 -5.84 -3.25
CA LEU A 243 15.14 -4.96 -2.32
C LEU A 243 14.78 -3.52 -2.66
N LEU A 244 14.29 -2.78 -1.68
CA LEU A 244 13.79 -1.41 -1.88
C LEU A 244 14.75 -0.42 -1.19
N PRO A 245 15.73 0.14 -1.89
CA PRO A 245 16.65 1.13 -1.31
C PRO A 245 15.90 2.37 -0.83
N PHE A 246 16.28 2.89 0.35
CA PHE A 246 15.72 4.12 0.90
C PHE A 246 16.01 5.33 0.00
N HIS A 247 15.02 6.23 -0.08
CA HIS A 247 15.09 7.50 -0.80
C HIS A 247 14.38 8.62 -0.05
N GLN A 248 14.71 9.88 -0.36
CA GLN A 248 14.18 11.08 0.30
C GLN A 248 12.86 11.61 -0.30
N TYR A 249 12.15 10.85 -1.15
CA TYR A 249 10.94 11.31 -1.85
C TYR A 249 9.77 11.66 -0.91
N GLY A 250 9.79 11.19 0.33
CA GLY A 250 8.80 11.54 1.35
C GLY A 250 8.91 12.96 1.88
N GLU A 251 10.10 13.56 1.94
CA GLU A 251 10.36 14.85 2.60
C GLU A 251 9.39 15.98 2.20
N PRO A 252 9.18 16.27 0.90
CA PRO A 252 8.26 17.32 0.48
C PRO A 252 6.83 17.10 0.96
N LYS A 253 6.39 15.84 1.06
CA LYS A 253 5.06 15.47 1.52
C LYS A 253 4.90 15.69 3.03
N TYR A 254 5.92 15.36 3.82
CA TYR A 254 5.93 15.69 5.26
C TYR A 254 5.82 17.19 5.49
N ARG A 255 6.59 17.99 4.76
CA ARG A 255 6.55 19.46 4.84
C ARG A 255 5.15 19.99 4.47
N LEU A 256 4.54 19.45 3.41
CA LEU A 256 3.18 19.82 2.98
C LEU A 256 2.14 19.53 4.08
N LEU A 257 2.33 18.44 4.83
CA LEU A 257 1.45 18.04 5.95
C LEU A 257 1.76 18.78 7.26
N GLY A 258 2.76 19.68 7.28
CA GLY A 258 3.22 20.33 8.51
C GLY A 258 3.88 19.38 9.50
N LYS A 259 4.45 18.27 9.02
CA LYS A 259 5.10 17.23 9.82
C LYS A 259 6.63 17.30 9.68
N THR A 260 7.33 16.89 10.73
CA THR A 260 8.79 16.72 10.68
C THR A 260 9.14 15.41 9.95
N TRP A 261 10.10 15.52 9.02
CA TRP A 261 10.71 14.37 8.38
C TRP A 261 11.88 13.85 9.22
N SER A 262 11.68 12.75 9.92
CA SER A 262 12.71 12.18 10.83
C SER A 262 13.94 11.62 10.10
N MET A 263 13.81 11.35 8.80
CA MET A 263 14.89 10.83 7.97
C MET A 263 15.63 11.90 7.17
N LYS A 264 15.43 13.20 7.46
CA LYS A 264 15.94 14.32 6.67
C LYS A 264 17.45 14.26 6.42
N ASP A 265 18.22 13.91 7.45
CA ASP A 265 19.69 13.90 7.40
C ASP A 265 20.26 12.48 7.15
N VAL A 266 19.41 11.52 6.83
CA VAL A 266 19.81 10.15 6.56
C VAL A 266 20.14 9.99 5.08
N ALA A 267 21.39 9.65 4.76
CA ALA A 267 21.82 9.39 3.40
C ALA A 267 21.14 8.13 2.84
N ALA A 268 20.89 8.12 1.53
CA ALA A 268 20.49 6.89 0.85
C ALA A 268 21.58 5.81 0.98
N PRO A 269 21.24 4.52 0.94
CA PRO A 269 22.22 3.44 0.89
C PRO A 269 23.21 3.63 -0.25
N SER A 270 24.50 3.37 0.02
CA SER A 270 25.49 3.35 -1.05
C SER A 270 25.25 2.15 -2.00
N SER A 271 25.79 2.24 -3.23
CA SER A 271 25.75 1.11 -4.16
C SER A 271 26.41 -0.14 -3.57
N ALA A 272 27.45 0.02 -2.73
CA ALA A 272 28.14 -1.09 -2.05
C ALA A 272 27.24 -1.73 -0.98
N ASP A 273 26.48 -0.94 -0.22
CA ASP A 273 25.53 -1.47 0.75
C ASP A 273 24.43 -2.30 0.06
N VAL A 274 23.85 -1.75 -1.00
CA VAL A 274 22.82 -2.46 -1.77
C VAL A 274 23.38 -3.74 -2.40
N ALA A 275 24.58 -3.67 -2.99
CA ALA A 275 25.26 -4.84 -3.56
C ALA A 275 25.51 -5.93 -2.49
N THR A 276 25.91 -5.54 -1.30
CA THR A 276 26.11 -6.48 -0.18
C THR A 276 24.82 -7.22 0.18
N MET A 277 23.69 -6.50 0.31
CA MET A 277 22.38 -7.11 0.62
C MET A 277 21.91 -8.03 -0.53
N ARG A 278 22.11 -7.58 -1.77
CA ARG A 278 21.81 -8.36 -2.96
C ARG A 278 22.61 -9.68 -2.98
N GLU A 279 23.92 -9.61 -2.81
CA GLU A 279 24.77 -10.80 -2.78
C GLU A 279 24.38 -11.81 -1.69
N MET A 280 24.00 -11.33 -0.50
CA MET A 280 23.52 -12.20 0.58
C MET A 280 22.29 -13.00 0.12
N ALA A 281 21.32 -12.33 -0.49
CA ALA A 281 20.09 -12.95 -0.98
C ALA A 281 20.35 -13.90 -2.17
N GLU A 282 21.19 -13.50 -3.14
CA GLU A 282 21.57 -14.35 -4.28
C GLU A 282 22.30 -15.61 -3.85
N ARG A 283 23.22 -15.52 -2.88
CA ARG A 283 23.90 -16.69 -2.26
C ARG A 283 22.93 -17.61 -1.52
N ALA A 284 21.85 -17.09 -1.00
CA ALA A 284 20.78 -17.87 -0.39
C ALA A 284 19.82 -18.50 -1.42
N GLY A 285 20.04 -18.28 -2.72
CA GLY A 285 19.31 -18.90 -3.83
C GLY A 285 18.11 -18.07 -4.35
N PHE A 286 18.00 -16.80 -3.97
CA PHE A 286 16.91 -15.93 -4.45
C PHE A 286 17.26 -15.22 -5.76
N GLN A 287 16.25 -15.04 -6.61
CA GLN A 287 16.28 -14.05 -7.67
C GLN A 287 15.98 -12.68 -7.05
N VAL A 288 16.85 -11.71 -7.27
CA VAL A 288 16.78 -10.41 -6.62
C VAL A 288 16.51 -9.30 -7.61
N THR A 289 15.41 -8.57 -7.41
CA THR A 289 15.14 -7.30 -8.08
C THR A 289 15.50 -6.17 -7.12
N VAL A 290 16.23 -5.16 -7.61
CA VAL A 290 16.55 -3.95 -6.84
C VAL A 290 15.75 -2.79 -7.40
N GLY A 291 15.00 -2.12 -6.53
CA GLY A 291 14.00 -1.15 -6.88
C GLY A 291 12.60 -1.76 -6.89
N GLY A 292 11.56 -0.90 -6.90
CA GLY A 292 10.15 -1.29 -6.89
C GLY A 292 9.28 -0.05 -6.95
#